data_fe21a958c78f1997b0b7d991604d4ce8
#
_entry.id   fe21a958c78f1997b0b7d991604d4ce8
#
_cell.length_a   1.000
_cell.length_b   1.000
_cell.length_c   1.000
_cell.angle_alpha   90.00
_cell.angle_beta   90.00
_cell.angle_gamma   90.00
#
_symmetry.space_group_name_H-M   'P 1'
#
loop_
_entity.id
_entity.type
_entity.pdbx_description
1 polymer ?
#
loop_
_entity_poly.entity_id
_entity_poly.type
_entity_poly.pdbx_seq_one_letter_code
_entity_poly.pdbx_strand_id
1 'polypeptide(L)'
;MKIIKITIASSIMILLCAGIFLYKGELPQEEVDAKYTSETSQFFTMKNGARIHFRDEGNQAGPAVVLVHGSNASLHTWEPWVKILGENYRIITMDLPAHGLTGAVPDNKYGAQAQLRTVDAVVGHLGIDKFILGGNSMGGGVTWRYTLAHPEKVEAMLLIDSSGLPQFTQELETMANQLDQDQKEAPVFFSLMRKPWFRAIAKYLDPYWITKQGVNSAYNYSPMVTEELIQRYYELALRDGSRD
;
A
#
# COMPACT_ATOMS: atom_id res chain seq x y z
N MET A 1 -37.85 18.59 -30.78
CA MET A 1 -37.91 18.65 -29.31
C MET A 1 -38.15 17.30 -28.62
N LYS A 2 -39.16 16.49 -28.99
CA LYS A 2 -39.41 15.18 -28.32
C LYS A 2 -38.25 14.21 -28.45
N ILE A 3 -37.62 14.05 -29.60
CA ILE A 3 -36.49 13.14 -29.84
C ILE A 3 -35.30 13.51 -28.97
N ILE A 4 -34.94 14.80 -28.90
CA ILE A 4 -33.81 15.29 -28.06
C ILE A 4 -34.05 14.99 -26.59
N LYS A 5 -35.29 15.17 -26.10
CA LYS A 5 -35.65 14.84 -24.71
C LYS A 5 -35.53 13.33 -24.41
N ILE A 6 -35.93 12.48 -25.35
CA ILE A 6 -35.83 11.03 -25.24
C ILE A 6 -34.36 10.62 -25.23
N THR A 7 -33.52 11.15 -26.11
CA THR A 7 -32.09 10.85 -26.15
C THR A 7 -31.37 11.26 -24.86
N ILE A 8 -31.67 12.45 -24.33
CA ILE A 8 -31.12 12.92 -23.05
C ILE A 8 -31.55 12.00 -21.90
N ALA A 9 -32.86 11.67 -21.81
CA ALA A 9 -33.37 10.78 -20.79
C ALA A 9 -32.73 9.39 -20.82
N SER A 10 -32.56 8.83 -22.04
CA SER A 10 -31.89 7.54 -22.26
C SER A 10 -30.42 7.60 -21.84
N SER A 11 -29.71 8.67 -22.19
CA SER A 11 -28.29 8.85 -21.79
C SER A 11 -28.15 8.97 -20.26
N ILE A 12 -29.03 9.72 -19.61
CA ILE A 12 -29.04 9.83 -18.13
C ILE A 12 -29.33 8.46 -17.50
N MET A 13 -30.28 7.71 -18.04
CA MET A 13 -30.61 6.37 -17.52
C MET A 13 -29.42 5.42 -17.66
N ILE A 14 -28.73 5.42 -18.81
CA ILE A 14 -27.54 4.60 -19.03
C ILE A 14 -26.43 4.98 -18.03
N LEU A 15 -26.20 6.27 -17.80
CA LEU A 15 -25.21 6.75 -16.84
C LEU A 15 -25.56 6.36 -15.39
N LEU A 16 -26.85 6.44 -15.03
CA LEU A 16 -27.32 6.00 -13.71
C LEU A 16 -27.15 4.48 -13.53
N CYS A 17 -27.54 3.69 -14.53
CA CYS A 17 -27.33 2.24 -14.48
C CYS A 17 -25.87 1.87 -14.42
N ALA A 18 -25.01 2.52 -15.20
CA ALA A 18 -23.55 2.33 -15.15
C ALA A 18 -22.99 2.73 -13.77
N GLY A 19 -23.44 3.85 -13.20
CA GLY A 19 -23.04 4.29 -11.86
C GLY A 19 -23.42 3.29 -10.78
N ILE A 20 -24.64 2.74 -10.83
CA ILE A 20 -25.08 1.70 -9.89
C ILE A 20 -24.28 0.42 -10.04
N PHE A 21 -24.00 -0.01 -11.28
CA PHE A 21 -23.27 -1.23 -11.56
C PHE A 21 -21.77 -1.13 -11.19
N LEU A 22 -21.18 0.04 -11.35
CA LEU A 22 -19.76 0.30 -11.07
C LEU A 22 -19.54 0.75 -9.62
N TYR A 23 -20.60 1.03 -8.87
CA TYR A 23 -20.47 1.46 -7.48
C TYR A 23 -19.98 0.32 -6.60
N LYS A 24 -18.96 0.61 -5.80
CA LYS A 24 -18.48 -0.29 -4.75
C LYS A 24 -18.25 0.50 -3.46
N GLY A 25 -19.03 0.17 -2.45
CA GLY A 25 -18.87 0.69 -1.09
C GLY A 25 -17.59 0.18 -0.42
N GLU A 26 -17.25 0.80 0.68
CA GLU A 26 -16.18 0.33 1.55
C GLU A 26 -16.62 -0.91 2.33
N LEU A 27 -15.64 -1.72 2.73
CA LEU A 27 -15.86 -2.86 3.61
C LEU A 27 -15.69 -2.43 5.06
N PRO A 28 -16.59 -2.85 5.97
CA PRO A 28 -16.43 -2.57 7.39
C PRO A 28 -15.06 -3.05 7.91
N GLN A 29 -14.43 -2.24 8.75
CA GLN A 29 -13.14 -2.57 9.34
C GLN A 29 -13.16 -3.94 10.04
N GLU A 30 -14.22 -4.22 10.80
CA GLU A 30 -14.37 -5.47 11.55
C GLU A 30 -14.42 -6.71 10.65
N GLU A 31 -15.06 -6.60 9.47
CA GLU A 31 -15.13 -7.68 8.49
C GLU A 31 -13.73 -7.98 7.90
N VAL A 32 -13.00 -6.94 7.51
CA VAL A 32 -11.66 -7.07 6.94
C VAL A 32 -10.67 -7.55 7.99
N ASP A 33 -10.73 -7.01 9.21
CA ASP A 33 -9.91 -7.45 10.33
C ASP A 33 -10.17 -8.93 10.65
N ALA A 34 -11.43 -9.36 10.76
CA ALA A 34 -11.80 -10.75 11.03
C ALA A 34 -11.27 -11.74 9.98
N LYS A 35 -11.20 -11.30 8.71
CA LYS A 35 -10.75 -12.14 7.59
C LYS A 35 -9.22 -12.25 7.50
N TYR A 36 -8.50 -11.17 7.81
CA TYR A 36 -7.06 -11.05 7.51
C TYR A 36 -6.15 -11.00 8.74
N THR A 37 -6.71 -10.95 9.94
CA THR A 37 -5.93 -11.16 11.18
C THR A 37 -5.52 -12.64 11.27
N SER A 38 -4.26 -12.88 11.61
CA SER A 38 -3.71 -14.19 11.91
C SER A 38 -3.40 -14.32 13.40
N GLU A 39 -3.00 -15.52 13.84
CA GLU A 39 -2.56 -15.79 15.22
C GLU A 39 -1.35 -14.93 15.62
N THR A 40 -0.50 -14.55 14.66
CA THR A 40 0.69 -13.71 14.88
C THR A 40 0.41 -12.21 14.77
N SER A 41 -0.79 -11.82 14.36
CA SER A 41 -1.19 -10.41 14.23
C SER A 41 -1.28 -9.75 15.59
N GLN A 42 -0.62 -8.61 15.72
CA GLN A 42 -0.61 -7.78 16.92
C GLN A 42 -1.00 -6.35 16.57
N PHE A 43 -1.54 -5.65 17.56
CA PHE A 43 -1.98 -4.27 17.42
C PHE A 43 -1.57 -3.45 18.63
N PHE A 44 -1.12 -2.23 18.39
CA PHE A 44 -0.98 -1.25 19.44
C PHE A 44 -1.46 0.12 18.97
N THR A 45 -1.73 1.03 19.90
CA THR A 45 -2.19 2.37 19.58
C THR A 45 -1.08 3.37 19.84
N MET A 46 -0.71 4.14 18.82
CA MET A 46 0.24 5.23 18.92
C MET A 46 -0.37 6.43 19.68
N LYS A 47 0.48 7.35 20.13
CA LYS A 47 0.04 8.57 20.86
C LYS A 47 -0.92 9.47 20.08
N ASN A 48 -0.89 9.42 18.73
CA ASN A 48 -1.83 10.14 17.87
C ASN A 48 -3.16 9.40 17.66
N GLY A 49 -3.36 8.26 18.33
CA GLY A 49 -4.55 7.42 18.21
C GLY A 49 -4.53 6.43 17.05
N ALA A 50 -3.47 6.41 16.23
CA ALA A 50 -3.36 5.44 15.14
C ALA A 50 -3.19 4.02 15.69
N ARG A 51 -4.04 3.10 15.25
CA ARG A 51 -3.95 1.67 15.55
C ARG A 51 -3.02 1.03 14.52
N ILE A 52 -1.88 0.54 14.96
CA ILE A 52 -0.88 -0.08 14.08
C ILE A 52 -0.97 -1.59 14.15
N HIS A 53 -1.10 -2.22 13.00
CA HIS A 53 -1.01 -3.66 12.81
C HIS A 53 0.42 -4.05 12.47
N PHE A 54 0.93 -5.07 13.15
CA PHE A 54 2.25 -5.65 12.90
C PHE A 54 2.26 -7.13 13.26
N ARG A 55 3.29 -7.84 12.83
CA ARG A 55 3.59 -9.21 13.24
C ARG A 55 5.05 -9.31 13.68
N ASP A 56 5.31 -10.16 14.66
CA ASP A 56 6.63 -10.47 15.20
C ASP A 56 6.79 -11.98 15.19
N GLU A 57 7.48 -12.49 14.18
CA GLU A 57 7.50 -13.89 13.80
C GLU A 57 8.93 -14.41 13.71
N GLY A 58 9.07 -15.73 13.64
CA GLY A 58 10.35 -16.42 13.49
C GLY A 58 11.14 -16.57 14.78
N ASN A 59 12.47 -16.67 14.67
CA ASN A 59 13.37 -16.94 15.78
C ASN A 59 13.56 -15.70 16.68
N GLN A 60 12.89 -15.69 17.82
CA GLN A 60 12.92 -14.56 18.76
C GLN A 60 14.32 -14.28 19.34
N ALA A 61 15.25 -15.26 19.28
CA ALA A 61 16.65 -15.09 19.67
C ALA A 61 17.57 -14.69 18.52
N GLY A 62 17.07 -14.69 17.29
CA GLY A 62 17.82 -14.33 16.09
C GLY A 62 17.96 -12.82 15.90
N PRO A 63 18.83 -12.39 14.97
CA PRO A 63 18.92 -10.99 14.56
C PRO A 63 17.57 -10.49 14.05
N ALA A 64 17.19 -9.25 14.45
CA ALA A 64 15.92 -8.66 14.03
C ALA A 64 15.98 -8.14 12.60
N VAL A 65 14.99 -8.49 11.79
CA VAL A 65 14.76 -7.98 10.43
C VAL A 65 13.39 -7.32 10.39
N VAL A 66 13.36 -6.04 10.12
CA VAL A 66 12.14 -5.22 10.01
C VAL A 66 11.84 -5.01 8.53
N LEU A 67 10.65 -5.38 8.07
CA LEU A 67 10.26 -5.35 6.65
C LEU A 67 9.06 -4.44 6.42
N VAL A 68 9.22 -3.50 5.48
CA VAL A 68 8.23 -2.46 5.14
C VAL A 68 7.72 -2.67 3.72
N HIS A 69 6.40 -2.82 3.57
CA HIS A 69 5.73 -3.10 2.29
C HIS A 69 5.69 -1.89 1.34
N GLY A 70 5.38 -2.15 0.07
CA GLY A 70 5.18 -1.15 -0.97
C GLY A 70 3.81 -0.47 -0.93
N SER A 71 3.60 0.49 -1.83
CA SER A 71 2.30 1.15 -2.02
C SER A 71 1.23 0.15 -2.45
N ASN A 72 -0.01 0.35 -1.98
CA ASN A 72 -1.17 -0.54 -2.20
C ASN A 72 -0.96 -2.00 -1.77
N ALA A 73 0.09 -2.30 -1.01
CA ALA A 73 0.37 -3.60 -0.44
C ALA A 73 0.11 -3.60 1.08
N SER A 74 0.47 -4.67 1.75
CA SER A 74 0.39 -4.84 3.20
C SER A 74 1.50 -5.76 3.68
N LEU A 75 1.63 -5.94 4.99
CA LEU A 75 2.62 -6.84 5.58
C LEU A 75 2.55 -8.28 5.04
N HIS A 76 1.40 -8.70 4.49
CA HIS A 76 1.22 -10.01 3.88
C HIS A 76 2.18 -10.28 2.70
N THR A 77 2.69 -9.25 2.05
CA THR A 77 3.73 -9.36 1.01
C THR A 77 4.95 -10.13 1.50
N TRP A 78 5.22 -10.09 2.80
CA TRP A 78 6.39 -10.69 3.43
C TRP A 78 6.19 -12.11 3.94
N GLU A 79 4.98 -12.69 3.86
CA GLU A 79 4.70 -14.05 4.32
C GLU A 79 5.66 -15.11 3.71
N PRO A 80 6.04 -15.05 2.42
CA PRO A 80 7.04 -15.98 1.87
C PRO A 80 8.43 -15.79 2.48
N TRP A 81 8.81 -14.55 2.81
CA TRP A 81 10.10 -14.24 3.44
C TRP A 81 10.16 -14.75 4.88
N VAL A 82 9.06 -14.61 5.61
CA VAL A 82 8.95 -15.16 6.97
C VAL A 82 9.16 -16.67 6.96
N LYS A 83 8.57 -17.38 6.01
CA LYS A 83 8.75 -18.85 5.86
C LYS A 83 10.19 -19.26 5.57
N ILE A 84 10.94 -18.45 4.81
CA ILE A 84 12.32 -18.75 4.41
C ILE A 84 13.31 -18.34 5.49
N LEU A 85 13.14 -17.16 6.07
CA LEU A 85 14.12 -16.54 6.95
C LEU A 85 13.82 -16.76 8.44
N GLY A 86 12.57 -17.09 8.79
CA GLY A 86 12.11 -17.13 10.18
C GLY A 86 12.80 -18.19 11.05
N GLU A 87 13.46 -19.19 10.48
CA GLU A 87 14.27 -20.14 11.25
C GLU A 87 15.48 -19.44 11.91
N ASN A 88 16.10 -18.49 11.22
CA ASN A 88 17.35 -17.87 11.64
C ASN A 88 17.18 -16.43 12.15
N TYR A 89 16.08 -15.76 11.80
CA TYR A 89 15.85 -14.34 12.08
C TYR A 89 14.53 -14.13 12.80
N ARG A 90 14.50 -13.09 13.65
CA ARG A 90 13.25 -12.52 14.16
C ARG A 90 12.72 -11.53 13.11
N ILE A 91 11.57 -11.81 12.55
CA ILE A 91 11.02 -11.05 11.43
C ILE A 91 9.86 -10.18 11.91
N ILE A 92 10.01 -8.87 11.80
CA ILE A 92 8.99 -7.89 12.13
C ILE A 92 8.43 -7.32 10.84
N THR A 93 7.12 -7.48 10.64
CA THR A 93 6.41 -6.87 9.51
C THR A 93 5.33 -5.94 10.04
N MET A 94 4.99 -4.90 9.29
CA MET A 94 3.99 -3.92 9.72
C MET A 94 3.19 -3.37 8.55
N ASP A 95 1.96 -2.93 8.84
CA ASP A 95 1.15 -2.15 7.93
C ASP A 95 1.35 -0.65 8.18
N LEU A 96 1.75 0.07 7.15
CA LEU A 96 1.88 1.53 7.19
C LEU A 96 0.50 2.21 7.25
N PRO A 97 0.40 3.47 7.72
CA PRO A 97 -0.83 4.27 7.64
C PRO A 97 -1.44 4.24 6.23
N ALA A 98 -2.77 4.14 6.15
CA ALA A 98 -3.60 3.94 4.97
C ALA A 98 -3.46 2.56 4.29
N HIS A 99 -2.79 1.58 4.91
CA HIS A 99 -2.58 0.27 4.32
C HIS A 99 -2.98 -0.86 5.29
N GLY A 100 -3.29 -2.02 4.70
CA GLY A 100 -3.56 -3.26 5.43
C GLY A 100 -4.58 -3.10 6.57
N LEU A 101 -4.31 -3.73 7.70
CA LEU A 101 -5.17 -3.63 8.89
C LEU A 101 -4.86 -2.41 9.78
N THR A 102 -3.82 -1.64 9.50
CA THR A 102 -3.63 -0.31 10.10
C THR A 102 -4.68 0.65 9.56
N GLY A 103 -4.88 0.71 8.25
CA GLY A 103 -5.91 1.53 7.61
C GLY A 103 -5.74 3.03 7.86
N ALA A 104 -6.87 3.75 7.87
CA ALA A 104 -6.90 5.19 8.12
C ALA A 104 -6.37 5.55 9.50
N VAL A 105 -5.73 6.71 9.61
CA VAL A 105 -5.20 7.24 10.88
C VAL A 105 -5.92 8.54 11.25
N PRO A 106 -6.17 8.78 12.57
CA PRO A 106 -7.03 9.89 13.02
C PRO A 106 -6.53 11.29 12.64
N ASP A 107 -5.21 11.45 12.46
CA ASP A 107 -4.61 12.74 12.11
C ASP A 107 -4.45 12.96 10.59
N ASN A 108 -4.92 12.02 9.78
CA ASN A 108 -4.86 12.03 8.31
C ASN A 108 -3.45 12.31 7.75
N LYS A 109 -2.40 11.87 8.46
CA LYS A 109 -1.01 12.06 8.04
C LYS A 109 -0.44 10.77 7.47
N TYR A 110 -0.25 10.73 6.16
CA TYR A 110 0.20 9.55 5.41
C TYR A 110 1.57 9.71 4.75
N GLY A 111 2.17 10.89 4.81
CA GLY A 111 3.46 11.18 4.18
C GLY A 111 4.66 10.50 4.87
N ALA A 112 5.85 10.68 4.28
CA ALA A 112 7.09 10.02 4.71
C ALA A 112 7.35 10.09 6.22
N GLN A 113 7.11 11.24 6.86
CA GLN A 113 7.29 11.39 8.31
C GLN A 113 6.35 10.50 9.15
N ALA A 114 5.12 10.25 8.68
CA ALA A 114 4.21 9.34 9.35
C ALA A 114 4.70 7.88 9.22
N GLN A 115 5.18 7.52 8.04
CA GLN A 115 5.74 6.20 7.77
C GLN A 115 6.99 5.92 8.64
N LEU A 116 7.93 6.87 8.72
CA LEU A 116 9.11 6.75 9.57
C LEU A 116 8.72 6.59 11.05
N ARG A 117 7.77 7.41 11.52
CA ARG A 117 7.26 7.28 12.91
C ARG A 117 6.61 5.94 13.18
N THR A 118 5.99 5.31 12.18
CA THR A 118 5.40 3.97 12.34
C THR A 118 6.50 2.93 12.56
N VAL A 119 7.58 2.97 11.77
CA VAL A 119 8.74 2.09 11.99
C VAL A 119 9.30 2.29 13.39
N ASP A 120 9.59 3.54 13.77
CA ASP A 120 10.15 3.85 15.09
C ASP A 120 9.22 3.41 16.24
N ALA A 121 7.92 3.57 16.08
CA ALA A 121 6.94 3.16 17.08
C ALA A 121 6.86 1.63 17.23
N VAL A 122 6.93 0.86 16.14
CA VAL A 122 6.91 -0.60 16.17
C VAL A 122 8.18 -1.14 16.83
N VAL A 123 9.37 -0.69 16.40
CA VAL A 123 10.64 -1.17 17.00
C VAL A 123 10.77 -0.74 18.47
N GLY A 124 10.31 0.48 18.80
CA GLY A 124 10.27 0.95 20.18
C GLY A 124 9.28 0.18 21.06
N HIS A 125 8.11 -0.21 20.54
CA HIS A 125 7.12 -1.04 21.23
C HIS A 125 7.70 -2.44 21.56
N LEU A 126 8.50 -2.99 20.63
CA LEU A 126 9.14 -4.30 20.77
C LEU A 126 10.48 -4.27 21.52
N GLY A 127 10.96 -3.09 21.91
CA GLY A 127 12.26 -2.93 22.59
C GLY A 127 13.45 -3.34 21.72
N ILE A 128 13.38 -3.11 20.41
CA ILE A 128 14.43 -3.46 19.44
C ILE A 128 15.32 -2.24 19.22
N ASP A 129 16.58 -2.32 19.66
CA ASP A 129 17.53 -1.22 19.55
C ASP A 129 18.29 -1.23 18.21
N LYS A 130 18.61 -2.43 17.69
CA LYS A 130 19.34 -2.62 16.44
C LYS A 130 18.68 -3.66 15.57
N PHE A 131 18.62 -3.41 14.27
CA PHE A 131 17.94 -4.30 13.32
C PHE A 131 18.41 -4.09 11.88
N ILE A 132 18.18 -5.08 11.07
CA ILE A 132 18.25 -4.99 9.61
C ILE A 132 16.91 -4.40 9.13
N LEU A 133 16.94 -3.32 8.35
CA LEU A 133 15.73 -2.70 7.82
C LEU A 133 15.61 -2.95 6.33
N GLY A 134 14.49 -3.54 5.91
CA GLY A 134 14.21 -3.84 4.51
C GLY A 134 12.89 -3.25 4.03
N GLY A 135 12.81 -2.94 2.75
CA GLY A 135 11.56 -2.46 2.17
C GLY A 135 11.50 -2.55 0.66
N ASN A 136 10.27 -2.75 0.17
CA ASN A 136 9.96 -2.80 -1.25
C ASN A 136 9.31 -1.50 -1.72
N SER A 137 9.69 -1.00 -2.89
CA SER A 137 9.08 0.17 -3.54
C SER A 137 8.97 1.38 -2.59
N MET A 138 7.78 1.83 -2.21
CA MET A 138 7.55 2.86 -1.19
C MET A 138 8.23 2.51 0.15
N GLY A 139 8.15 1.24 0.58
CA GLY A 139 8.83 0.75 1.78
C GLY A 139 10.35 0.86 1.70
N GLY A 140 10.94 0.66 0.52
CA GLY A 140 12.36 0.94 0.28
C GLY A 140 12.69 2.42 0.46
N GLY A 141 11.80 3.30 0.00
CA GLY A 141 11.88 4.74 0.26
C GLY A 141 11.79 5.11 1.74
N VAL A 142 11.01 4.37 2.54
CA VAL A 142 10.99 4.49 4.00
C VAL A 142 12.31 4.00 4.59
N THR A 143 12.78 2.84 4.14
CA THR A 143 14.00 2.18 4.61
C THR A 143 15.21 3.11 4.55
N TRP A 144 15.54 3.66 3.39
CA TRP A 144 16.73 4.50 3.28
C TRP A 144 16.60 5.83 4.04
N ARG A 145 15.38 6.44 4.08
CA ARG A 145 15.15 7.66 4.85
C ARG A 145 15.29 7.42 6.35
N TYR A 146 14.75 6.29 6.83
CA TYR A 146 14.88 5.91 8.23
C TYR A 146 16.34 5.66 8.61
N THR A 147 17.08 4.93 7.76
CA THR A 147 18.51 4.65 7.96
C THR A 147 19.34 5.93 8.03
N LEU A 148 19.05 6.92 7.18
CA LEU A 148 19.75 8.22 7.25
C LEU A 148 19.41 9.01 8.52
N ALA A 149 18.18 8.88 9.04
CA ALA A 149 17.76 9.55 10.26
C ALA A 149 18.23 8.85 11.54
N HIS A 150 18.45 7.53 11.49
CA HIS A 150 18.77 6.67 12.63
C HIS A 150 19.88 5.66 12.30
N PRO A 151 21.07 6.11 11.85
CA PRO A 151 22.14 5.22 11.43
C PRO A 151 22.66 4.32 12.57
N GLU A 152 22.46 4.73 13.81
CA GLU A 152 22.83 3.97 15.01
C GLU A 152 21.95 2.75 15.26
N LYS A 153 20.72 2.72 14.69
CA LYS A 153 19.75 1.62 14.85
C LYS A 153 19.82 0.59 13.74
N VAL A 154 20.22 0.99 12.52
CA VAL A 154 20.15 0.13 11.32
C VAL A 154 21.51 -0.49 11.02
N GLU A 155 21.63 -1.79 11.24
CA GLU A 155 22.85 -2.57 11.00
C GLU A 155 23.10 -2.85 9.52
N ALA A 156 22.03 -3.08 8.76
CA ALA A 156 22.07 -3.27 7.31
C ALA A 156 20.75 -2.83 6.68
N MET A 157 20.79 -2.50 5.40
CA MET A 157 19.66 -2.02 4.62
C MET A 157 19.40 -2.93 3.43
N LEU A 158 18.12 -3.35 3.25
CA LEU A 158 17.66 -4.14 2.11
C LEU A 158 16.71 -3.28 1.27
N LEU A 159 17.13 -2.93 0.05
CA LEU A 159 16.34 -2.14 -0.87
C LEU A 159 15.86 -3.02 -2.03
N ILE A 160 14.54 -3.23 -2.12
CA ILE A 160 13.93 -4.07 -3.15
C ILE A 160 13.05 -3.16 -4.02
N ASP A 161 13.46 -2.95 -5.27
CA ASP A 161 12.80 -2.03 -6.22
C ASP A 161 12.45 -0.68 -5.57
N SER A 162 13.38 -0.16 -4.77
CA SER A 162 13.14 0.99 -3.88
C SER A 162 12.76 2.24 -4.64
N SER A 163 11.76 2.95 -4.14
CA SER A 163 11.46 4.31 -4.60
C SER A 163 12.64 5.26 -4.29
N GLY A 164 12.96 6.08 -5.28
CA GLY A 164 14.20 6.73 -5.56
C GLY A 164 14.96 7.46 -4.47
N LEU A 165 16.25 7.33 -4.50
CA LEU A 165 17.20 8.25 -3.92
C LEU A 165 17.10 9.61 -4.66
N PRO A 166 17.23 10.76 -3.98
CA PRO A 166 16.97 12.08 -4.58
C PRO A 166 17.74 12.38 -5.87
N GLN A 167 19.00 11.97 -5.94
CA GLN A 167 19.83 12.18 -7.13
C GLN A 167 19.38 11.35 -8.34
N PHE A 168 18.84 10.15 -8.11
CA PHE A 168 18.26 9.34 -9.18
C PHE A 168 16.88 9.81 -9.59
N THR A 169 16.12 10.44 -8.68
CA THR A 169 14.82 11.02 -9.00
C THR A 169 14.97 12.12 -10.05
N GLN A 170 15.98 12.97 -9.91
CA GLN A 170 16.22 14.08 -10.86
C GLN A 170 16.67 13.58 -12.24
N GLU A 171 17.53 12.55 -12.29
CA GLU A 171 17.90 11.92 -13.55
C GLU A 171 16.72 11.18 -14.20
N LEU A 172 15.93 10.44 -13.41
CA LEU A 172 14.72 9.76 -13.88
C LEU A 172 13.63 10.74 -14.33
N GLU A 173 13.44 11.86 -13.63
CA GLU A 173 12.54 12.93 -14.08
C GLU A 173 13.00 13.53 -15.40
N THR A 174 14.32 13.72 -15.58
CA THR A 174 14.90 14.20 -16.83
C THR A 174 14.72 13.17 -17.94
N MET A 175 14.98 11.89 -17.67
CA MET A 175 14.74 10.78 -18.60
C MET A 175 13.24 10.60 -18.89
N ALA A 176 12.37 10.67 -17.88
CA ALA A 176 10.92 10.58 -18.06
C ALA A 176 10.39 11.75 -18.88
N ASN A 177 10.91 12.96 -18.68
CA ASN A 177 10.56 14.12 -19.49
C ASN A 177 11.05 14.01 -20.94
N GLN A 178 12.18 13.33 -21.18
CA GLN A 178 12.66 12.98 -22.53
C GLN A 178 11.81 11.88 -23.16
N LEU A 179 11.43 10.85 -22.41
CA LEU A 179 10.55 9.78 -22.87
C LEU A 179 9.09 10.25 -23.06
N ASP A 180 8.62 11.23 -22.27
CA ASP A 180 7.28 11.83 -22.41
C ASP A 180 7.17 12.70 -23.70
N GLN A 181 8.28 13.16 -24.24
CA GLN A 181 8.30 13.79 -25.58
C GLN A 181 8.13 12.75 -26.68
N ASP A 182 8.55 11.50 -26.46
CA ASP A 182 8.39 10.39 -27.41
C ASP A 182 7.12 9.54 -27.16
N GLN A 183 6.57 9.56 -25.95
CA GLN A 183 5.32 8.86 -25.59
C GLN A 183 4.14 9.84 -25.44
N LYS A 184 3.55 10.21 -26.57
CA LYS A 184 2.31 11.01 -26.60
C LYS A 184 1.05 10.30 -26.08
N GLU A 185 1.16 9.17 -25.41
CA GLU A 185 0.02 8.41 -24.89
C GLU A 185 0.26 7.81 -23.50
N ALA A 186 0.43 8.65 -22.48
CA ALA A 186 0.03 8.18 -21.16
C ALA A 186 -1.49 7.91 -21.23
N PRO A 187 -1.99 6.70 -20.88
CA PRO A 187 -3.42 6.43 -20.95
C PRO A 187 -4.19 7.54 -20.26
N VAL A 188 -5.21 8.08 -20.92
CA VAL A 188 -6.07 9.20 -20.45
C VAL A 188 -6.48 9.01 -18.98
N PHE A 189 -6.61 7.76 -18.55
CA PHE A 189 -6.87 7.37 -17.16
C PHE A 189 -5.87 7.97 -16.16
N PHE A 190 -4.56 7.90 -16.39
CA PHE A 190 -3.56 8.45 -15.46
C PHE A 190 -3.61 9.97 -15.38
N SER A 191 -3.95 10.63 -16.49
CA SER A 191 -4.14 12.09 -16.49
C SER A 191 -5.39 12.49 -15.70
N LEU A 192 -6.45 11.68 -15.76
CA LEU A 192 -7.70 11.87 -15.00
C LEU A 192 -7.48 11.64 -13.50
N MET A 193 -6.74 10.59 -13.12
CA MET A 193 -6.42 10.30 -11.71
C MET A 193 -5.67 11.44 -11.00
N ARG A 194 -5.00 12.32 -11.75
CA ARG A 194 -4.38 13.55 -11.20
C ARG A 194 -5.41 14.66 -10.88
N LYS A 195 -6.64 14.57 -11.40
CA LYS A 195 -7.69 15.58 -11.18
C LYS A 195 -8.44 15.32 -9.88
N PRO A 196 -8.54 16.30 -8.95
CA PRO A 196 -9.24 16.11 -7.66
C PRO A 196 -10.70 15.64 -7.83
N TRP A 197 -11.42 16.22 -8.79
CA TRP A 197 -12.82 15.84 -9.05
C TRP A 197 -12.95 14.38 -9.51
N PHE A 198 -11.99 13.90 -10.32
CA PHE A 198 -12.01 12.51 -10.78
C PHE A 198 -11.73 11.55 -9.62
N ARG A 199 -10.75 11.85 -8.77
CA ARG A 199 -10.47 11.06 -7.57
C ARG A 199 -11.68 11.00 -6.63
N ALA A 200 -12.39 12.13 -6.45
CA ALA A 200 -13.60 12.16 -5.63
C ALA A 200 -14.72 11.24 -6.13
N ILE A 201 -14.76 10.95 -7.44
CA ILE A 201 -15.70 10.00 -8.04
C ILE A 201 -15.11 8.60 -8.03
N ALA A 202 -13.83 8.46 -8.40
CA ALA A 202 -13.15 7.18 -8.55
C ALA A 202 -13.12 6.36 -7.25
N LYS A 203 -13.11 7.03 -6.09
CA LYS A 203 -13.17 6.34 -4.79
C LYS A 203 -14.45 5.53 -4.56
N TYR A 204 -15.51 5.78 -5.34
CA TYR A 204 -16.76 5.02 -5.28
C TYR A 204 -16.88 3.94 -6.37
N LEU A 205 -15.93 3.88 -7.29
CA LEU A 205 -15.91 2.86 -8.34
C LEU A 205 -15.28 1.57 -7.82
N ASP A 206 -15.73 0.45 -8.39
CA ASP A 206 -15.15 -0.86 -8.09
C ASP A 206 -13.69 -0.93 -8.58
N PRO A 207 -12.68 -1.03 -7.68
CA PRO A 207 -11.28 -1.07 -8.07
C PRO A 207 -10.83 -2.47 -8.50
N TYR A 208 -11.71 -3.49 -8.53
CA TYR A 208 -11.31 -4.88 -8.76
C TYR A 208 -10.42 -5.08 -9.98
N TRP A 209 -10.83 -4.54 -11.14
CA TRP A 209 -10.05 -4.66 -12.38
C TRP A 209 -8.68 -4.01 -12.29
N ILE A 210 -8.61 -2.81 -11.72
CA ILE A 210 -7.35 -2.07 -11.55
C ILE A 210 -6.44 -2.84 -10.57
N THR A 211 -6.99 -3.33 -9.48
CA THR A 211 -6.26 -4.14 -8.50
C THR A 211 -5.72 -5.42 -9.15
N LYS A 212 -6.56 -6.15 -9.88
CA LYS A 212 -6.16 -7.38 -10.58
C LYS A 212 -5.02 -7.14 -11.57
N GLN A 213 -5.12 -6.10 -12.39
CA GLN A 213 -4.06 -5.74 -13.33
C GLN A 213 -2.79 -5.29 -12.61
N GLY A 214 -2.93 -4.50 -11.55
CA GLY A 214 -1.80 -4.04 -10.74
C GLY A 214 -1.04 -5.20 -10.09
N VAL A 215 -1.74 -6.14 -9.48
CA VAL A 215 -1.14 -7.32 -8.86
C VAL A 215 -0.47 -8.20 -9.93
N ASN A 216 -1.14 -8.52 -11.03
CA ASN A 216 -0.54 -9.31 -12.10
C ASN A 216 0.72 -8.66 -12.65
N SER A 217 0.71 -7.36 -12.89
CA SER A 217 1.87 -6.60 -13.38
C SER A 217 3.02 -6.59 -12.38
N ALA A 218 2.72 -6.32 -11.10
CA ALA A 218 3.73 -6.27 -10.03
C ALA A 218 4.45 -7.61 -9.83
N TYR A 219 3.72 -8.71 -10.02
CA TYR A 219 4.28 -10.06 -9.94
C TYR A 219 4.70 -10.62 -11.31
N ASN A 220 4.83 -9.78 -12.33
CA ASN A 220 5.21 -10.15 -13.69
C ASN A 220 4.41 -11.34 -14.24
N TYR A 221 3.08 -11.33 -14.00
CA TYR A 221 2.15 -12.40 -14.42
C TYR A 221 2.57 -13.79 -13.94
N SER A 222 3.23 -13.87 -12.80
CA SER A 222 3.66 -15.11 -12.18
C SER A 222 2.48 -16.04 -11.90
N PRO A 223 2.61 -17.38 -12.08
CA PRO A 223 1.60 -18.35 -11.66
C PRO A 223 1.34 -18.38 -10.16
N MET A 224 2.19 -17.72 -9.36
CA MET A 224 1.99 -17.50 -7.93
C MET A 224 0.84 -16.53 -7.61
N VAL A 225 0.38 -15.75 -8.60
CA VAL A 225 -0.76 -14.84 -8.43
C VAL A 225 -2.06 -15.64 -8.50
N THR A 226 -2.58 -15.98 -7.34
CA THR A 226 -3.88 -16.63 -7.20
C THR A 226 -5.02 -15.62 -7.11
N GLU A 227 -6.25 -16.08 -7.32
CA GLU A 227 -7.43 -15.22 -7.13
C GLU A 227 -7.57 -14.78 -5.67
N GLU A 228 -7.18 -15.61 -4.71
CA GLU A 228 -7.16 -15.27 -3.28
C GLU A 228 -6.19 -14.13 -2.99
N LEU A 229 -5.01 -14.13 -3.64
CA LEU A 229 -4.05 -13.04 -3.51
C LEU A 229 -4.64 -11.73 -4.06
N ILE A 230 -5.25 -11.78 -5.25
CA ILE A 230 -5.93 -10.61 -5.85
C ILE A 230 -7.04 -10.11 -4.94
N GLN A 231 -7.87 -11.02 -4.40
CA GLN A 231 -8.96 -10.69 -3.50
C GLN A 231 -8.46 -10.02 -2.21
N ARG A 232 -7.33 -10.48 -1.66
CA ARG A 232 -6.71 -9.86 -0.48
C ARG A 232 -6.32 -8.40 -0.76
N TYR A 233 -5.62 -8.13 -1.86
CA TYR A 233 -5.27 -6.76 -2.25
C TYR A 233 -6.52 -5.89 -2.45
N TYR A 234 -7.53 -6.44 -3.10
CA TYR A 234 -8.79 -5.77 -3.39
C TYR A 234 -9.56 -5.40 -2.11
N GLU A 235 -9.76 -6.35 -1.20
CA GLU A 235 -10.52 -6.10 0.02
C GLU A 235 -9.78 -5.18 1.00
N LEU A 236 -8.46 -5.30 1.12
CA LEU A 236 -7.66 -4.38 1.93
C LEU A 236 -7.70 -2.95 1.38
N ALA A 237 -7.76 -2.78 0.05
CA ALA A 237 -7.96 -1.46 -0.56
C ALA A 237 -9.38 -0.91 -0.35
N LEU A 238 -10.37 -1.78 -0.13
CA LEU A 238 -11.77 -1.40 0.15
C LEU A 238 -12.05 -1.15 1.63
N ARG A 239 -11.12 -1.47 2.53
CA ARG A 239 -11.31 -1.27 3.96
C ARG A 239 -11.68 0.17 4.26
N ASP A 240 -12.66 0.37 5.16
CA ASP A 240 -13.18 1.68 5.55
C ASP A 240 -12.06 2.68 5.85
N GLY A 241 -12.12 3.86 5.20
CA GLY A 241 -11.15 4.92 5.28
C GLY A 241 -9.85 4.72 4.48
N SER A 242 -9.65 3.59 3.77
CA SER A 242 -8.44 3.36 2.97
C SER A 242 -8.42 4.14 1.64
N ARG A 243 -9.57 4.68 1.22
CA ARG A 243 -9.74 5.44 -0.04
C ARG A 243 -9.93 6.94 0.14
N ASP A 244 -9.85 7.47 1.35
CA ASP A 244 -10.01 8.89 1.67
C ASP A 244 -8.79 9.77 1.40
#